data_36c1b97b17e58f173e88b45477c4846c
#
_entry.id   36c1b97b17e58f173e88b45477c4846c
#
_cell.length_a   1.000
_cell.length_b   1.000
_cell.length_c   1.000
_cell.angle_alpha   90.00
_cell.angle_beta   90.00
_cell.angle_gamma   90.00
#
_symmetry.space_group_name_H-M   'P 1'
#
loop_
_entity.id
_entity.type
_entity.pdbx_description
1 polymer ?
#
loop_
_entity_poly.entity_id
_entity_poly.type
_entity_poly.pdbx_seq_one_letter_code
_entity_poly.pdbx_strand_id
1 'polypeptide(L)'
;MQIDRSAIMQAKEKLGDKNAYLIVDELGITDFDEKNMRCCCPFHQEDHPSFIYNKKAYNFRCFGACGRSYDLLDVLMYKGATYVDACKKLFELADMPYPLGEQHVKTKRYYKYPKEIECADKSAVYKYLAQRHISERTADYLDIRQDDRGNLVFNYYDENDVLTMVKYRPARKIRHGEAKNWCQPGADTTPLLFNMNRINPEQPLLICSGELDCAAAIEAGWSNAVSIPLGDGNVEWCKVCYDWLEQFSSIIICHD
;
A
#
# COMPACT_ATOMS: atom_id res chain seq x y z
N MET A 1 -0.73 -10.05 -10.76
CA MET A 1 -1.60 -10.05 -11.97
C MET A 1 -2.98 -9.59 -11.52
N GLN A 2 -3.44 -8.44 -11.95
CA GLN A 2 -4.70 -7.86 -11.49
C GLN A 2 -5.73 -8.09 -12.60
N ILE A 3 -6.77 -8.86 -12.30
CA ILE A 3 -7.88 -9.11 -13.23
C ILE A 3 -8.76 -7.86 -13.24
N ASP A 4 -9.25 -7.46 -14.40
CA ASP A 4 -10.16 -6.34 -14.53
C ASP A 4 -11.45 -6.61 -13.74
N ARG A 5 -11.81 -5.65 -12.89
CA ARG A 5 -13.04 -5.71 -12.09
C ARG A 5 -14.29 -5.83 -12.95
N SER A 6 -14.28 -5.29 -14.17
CA SER A 6 -15.41 -5.40 -15.11
C SER A 6 -15.62 -6.84 -15.56
N ALA A 7 -14.55 -7.57 -15.85
CA ALA A 7 -14.64 -8.99 -16.24
C ALA A 7 -15.16 -9.87 -15.08
N ILE A 8 -14.76 -9.60 -13.84
CA ILE A 8 -15.29 -10.29 -12.66
C ILE A 8 -16.79 -10.03 -12.53
N MET A 9 -17.24 -8.80 -12.71
CA MET A 9 -18.67 -8.46 -12.65
C MET A 9 -19.45 -9.17 -13.74
N GLN A 10 -18.96 -9.21 -14.98
CA GLN A 10 -19.59 -9.95 -16.07
C GLN A 10 -19.74 -11.44 -15.77
N ALA A 11 -18.73 -12.07 -15.14
CA ALA A 11 -18.82 -13.46 -14.72
C ALA A 11 -19.90 -13.68 -13.64
N LYS A 12 -19.99 -12.78 -12.66
CA LYS A 12 -21.05 -12.80 -11.63
C LYS A 12 -22.44 -12.55 -12.24
N GLU A 13 -22.58 -11.63 -13.19
CA GLU A 13 -23.82 -11.36 -13.91
C GLU A 13 -24.28 -12.58 -14.70
N LYS A 14 -23.36 -13.26 -15.39
CA LYS A 14 -23.67 -14.48 -16.14
C LYS A 14 -24.16 -15.60 -15.25
N LEU A 15 -23.63 -15.74 -14.03
CA LEU A 15 -24.11 -16.68 -13.02
C LEU A 15 -25.46 -16.27 -12.44
N GLY A 16 -25.77 -14.98 -12.38
CA GLY A 16 -27.02 -14.46 -11.81
C GLY A 16 -27.26 -14.98 -10.39
N ASP A 17 -28.49 -15.45 -10.11
CA ASP A 17 -28.88 -15.99 -8.80
C ASP A 17 -28.13 -17.29 -8.44
N LYS A 18 -27.47 -17.99 -9.37
CA LYS A 18 -26.60 -19.14 -9.07
C LYS A 18 -25.48 -18.79 -8.11
N ASN A 19 -25.02 -17.51 -8.09
CA ASN A 19 -24.04 -17.07 -7.08
C ASN A 19 -24.51 -17.35 -5.65
N ALA A 20 -25.80 -17.18 -5.35
CA ALA A 20 -26.33 -17.45 -4.02
C ALA A 20 -26.20 -18.92 -3.64
N TYR A 21 -26.60 -19.81 -4.52
CA TYR A 21 -26.52 -21.25 -4.29
C TYR A 21 -25.09 -21.76 -4.17
N LEU A 22 -24.18 -21.24 -4.99
CA LEU A 22 -22.76 -21.55 -4.91
C LEU A 22 -22.15 -21.11 -3.57
N ILE A 23 -22.51 -19.92 -3.10
CA ILE A 23 -22.05 -19.41 -1.79
C ILE A 23 -22.60 -20.26 -0.65
N VAL A 24 -23.90 -20.60 -0.71
CA VAL A 24 -24.58 -21.46 0.28
C VAL A 24 -23.93 -22.85 0.36
N ASP A 25 -23.68 -23.46 -0.79
CA ASP A 25 -23.04 -24.76 -0.91
C ASP A 25 -21.60 -24.73 -0.38
N GLU A 26 -20.80 -23.76 -0.81
CA GLU A 26 -19.41 -23.59 -0.37
C GLU A 26 -19.29 -23.35 1.15
N LEU A 27 -20.25 -22.67 1.77
CA LEU A 27 -20.28 -22.43 3.21
C LEU A 27 -20.95 -23.54 4.02
N GLY A 28 -21.58 -24.53 3.34
CA GLY A 28 -22.30 -25.63 3.99
C GLY A 28 -23.54 -25.16 4.76
N ILE A 29 -24.21 -24.12 4.28
CA ILE A 29 -25.40 -23.54 4.92
C ILE A 29 -26.61 -24.46 4.68
N THR A 30 -27.30 -24.86 5.75
CA THR A 30 -28.42 -25.81 5.69
C THR A 30 -29.78 -25.16 5.94
N ASP A 31 -29.82 -23.92 6.42
CA ASP A 31 -31.03 -23.16 6.76
C ASP A 31 -31.43 -22.11 5.72
N PHE A 32 -30.96 -22.26 4.47
CA PHE A 32 -31.19 -21.28 3.41
C PHE A 32 -32.65 -21.24 2.98
N ASP A 33 -33.31 -20.09 3.21
CA ASP A 33 -34.65 -19.78 2.72
C ASP A 33 -34.58 -19.27 1.27
N GLU A 34 -34.77 -20.15 0.30
CA GLU A 34 -34.68 -19.85 -1.13
C GLU A 34 -35.71 -18.78 -1.58
N LYS A 35 -36.89 -18.73 -0.96
CA LYS A 35 -37.94 -17.77 -1.30
C LYS A 35 -37.55 -16.35 -0.94
N ASN A 36 -36.91 -16.17 0.20
CA ASN A 36 -36.48 -14.86 0.71
C ASN A 36 -34.98 -14.63 0.52
N MET A 37 -34.25 -15.59 -0.05
CA MET A 37 -32.80 -15.52 -0.33
C MET A 37 -32.00 -15.10 0.91
N ARG A 38 -32.22 -15.76 2.05
CA ARG A 38 -31.60 -15.44 3.34
C ARG A 38 -31.36 -16.70 4.19
N CYS A 39 -30.42 -16.61 5.09
CA CYS A 39 -30.07 -17.65 6.08
C CYS A 39 -29.48 -17.01 7.33
N CYS A 40 -29.17 -17.82 8.34
CA CYS A 40 -28.30 -17.38 9.42
C CYS A 40 -26.86 -17.18 8.92
N CYS A 41 -26.17 -16.19 9.49
CA CYS A 41 -24.81 -15.88 9.09
C CYS A 41 -23.84 -16.94 9.60
N PRO A 42 -23.03 -17.57 8.74
CA PRO A 42 -22.10 -18.63 9.16
C PRO A 42 -20.85 -18.11 9.89
N PHE A 43 -20.68 -16.79 9.97
CA PHE A 43 -19.52 -16.14 10.56
C PHE A 43 -19.71 -15.64 12.00
N HIS A 44 -20.94 -15.76 12.55
CA HIS A 44 -21.24 -15.52 13.96
C HIS A 44 -22.49 -16.29 14.37
N GLN A 45 -22.66 -16.49 15.67
CA GLN A 45 -23.82 -17.18 16.20
C GLN A 45 -25.02 -16.24 16.24
N GLU A 46 -26.16 -16.69 15.68
CA GLU A 46 -27.45 -15.97 15.71
C GLU A 46 -28.63 -16.93 15.58
N ASP A 47 -29.79 -16.51 16.10
CA ASP A 47 -31.03 -17.29 16.07
C ASP A 47 -32.00 -16.80 14.98
N HIS A 48 -31.69 -15.69 14.32
CA HIS A 48 -32.54 -15.09 13.29
C HIS A 48 -31.74 -14.85 11.99
N PRO A 49 -32.29 -15.23 10.82
CA PRO A 49 -31.60 -15.07 9.53
C PRO A 49 -31.28 -13.60 9.23
N SER A 50 -30.00 -13.22 9.29
CA SER A 50 -29.50 -11.88 9.00
C SER A 50 -28.60 -11.81 7.75
N PHE A 51 -28.28 -12.95 7.16
CA PHE A 51 -27.41 -13.08 5.99
C PHE A 51 -28.27 -13.10 4.73
N ILE A 52 -28.40 -11.96 4.05
CA ILE A 52 -29.34 -11.72 2.96
C ILE A 52 -28.61 -11.53 1.63
N TYR A 53 -29.06 -12.23 0.60
CA TYR A 53 -28.49 -12.14 -0.73
C TYR A 53 -28.93 -10.85 -1.45
N ASN A 54 -27.95 -10.14 -1.97
CA ASN A 54 -28.15 -8.95 -2.79
C ASN A 54 -27.98 -9.32 -4.28
N LYS A 55 -29.10 -9.41 -5.01
CA LYS A 55 -29.13 -9.77 -6.44
C LYS A 55 -28.41 -8.79 -7.36
N LYS A 56 -28.25 -7.52 -6.95
CA LYS A 56 -27.55 -6.51 -7.76
C LYS A 56 -26.04 -6.55 -7.57
N ALA A 57 -25.60 -6.96 -6.41
CA ALA A 57 -24.18 -7.04 -6.05
C ALA A 57 -23.61 -8.48 -6.10
N TYR A 58 -24.49 -9.49 -6.32
CA TYR A 58 -24.15 -10.91 -6.36
C TYR A 58 -23.38 -11.37 -5.11
N ASN A 59 -23.81 -10.89 -3.93
CA ASN A 59 -23.19 -11.22 -2.66
C ASN A 59 -24.22 -11.38 -1.56
N PHE A 60 -23.87 -12.06 -0.48
CA PHE A 60 -24.61 -12.00 0.77
C PHE A 60 -24.09 -10.86 1.64
N ARG A 61 -25.00 -10.15 2.29
CA ARG A 61 -24.68 -9.17 3.31
C ARG A 61 -25.25 -9.60 4.65
N CYS A 62 -24.42 -9.63 5.66
CA CYS A 62 -24.84 -9.82 7.03
C CYS A 62 -25.34 -8.48 7.61
N PHE A 63 -26.58 -8.46 8.08
CA PHE A 63 -27.19 -7.33 8.80
C PHE A 63 -27.13 -7.53 10.33
N GLY A 64 -26.50 -8.62 10.79
CA GLY A 64 -26.21 -8.91 12.19
C GLY A 64 -24.81 -8.44 12.61
N ALA A 65 -24.20 -9.20 13.52
CA ALA A 65 -22.97 -8.79 14.21
C ALA A 65 -21.75 -8.51 13.32
N CYS A 66 -21.57 -9.21 12.18
CA CYS A 66 -20.40 -8.95 11.34
C CYS A 66 -20.56 -7.75 10.39
N GLY A 67 -21.76 -7.33 10.00
CA GLY A 67 -22.00 -6.16 9.15
C GLY A 67 -21.30 -6.16 7.78
N ARG A 68 -20.76 -7.30 7.35
CA ARG A 68 -19.92 -7.44 6.14
C ARG A 68 -20.69 -8.07 4.98
N SER A 69 -20.17 -7.86 3.77
CA SER A 69 -20.66 -8.53 2.57
C SER A 69 -19.64 -9.56 2.11
N TYR A 70 -20.13 -10.69 1.57
CA TYR A 70 -19.32 -11.80 1.10
C TYR A 70 -19.84 -12.25 -0.27
N ASP A 71 -19.00 -12.18 -1.26
CA ASP A 71 -19.26 -12.74 -2.59
C ASP A 71 -18.60 -14.14 -2.74
N LEU A 72 -18.75 -14.74 -3.90
CA LEU A 72 -18.18 -16.08 -4.14
C LEU A 72 -16.65 -16.06 -4.04
N LEU A 73 -15.99 -14.98 -4.46
CA LEU A 73 -14.53 -14.86 -4.33
C LEU A 73 -14.10 -14.79 -2.87
N ASP A 74 -14.80 -14.00 -2.05
CA ASP A 74 -14.52 -13.87 -0.62
C ASP A 74 -14.66 -15.23 0.08
N VAL A 75 -15.69 -16.00 -0.28
CA VAL A 75 -15.95 -17.34 0.30
C VAL A 75 -14.87 -18.33 -0.11
N LEU A 76 -14.47 -18.36 -1.39
CA LEU A 76 -13.40 -19.24 -1.85
C LEU A 76 -12.06 -18.92 -1.19
N MET A 77 -11.75 -17.62 -1.04
CA MET A 77 -10.55 -17.19 -0.33
C MET A 77 -10.60 -17.52 1.16
N TYR A 78 -11.76 -17.38 1.80
CA TYR A 78 -11.96 -17.81 3.19
C TYR A 78 -11.67 -19.31 3.38
N LYS A 79 -11.97 -20.14 2.38
CA LYS A 79 -11.66 -21.58 2.34
C LYS A 79 -10.21 -21.90 1.96
N GLY A 80 -9.36 -20.88 1.80
CA GLY A 80 -7.93 -21.03 1.57
C GLY A 80 -7.48 -20.95 0.10
N ALA A 81 -8.38 -20.63 -0.83
CA ALA A 81 -7.98 -20.40 -2.21
C ALA A 81 -7.19 -19.06 -2.32
N THR A 82 -6.19 -19.02 -3.20
CA THR A 82 -5.59 -17.74 -3.56
C THR A 82 -6.60 -16.90 -4.37
N TYR A 83 -6.45 -15.57 -4.38
CA TYR A 83 -7.30 -14.70 -5.19
C TYR A 83 -7.33 -15.11 -6.67
N VAL A 84 -6.19 -15.54 -7.22
CA VAL A 84 -6.08 -15.98 -8.61
C VAL A 84 -6.88 -17.27 -8.83
N ASP A 85 -6.80 -18.23 -7.92
CA ASP A 85 -7.52 -19.49 -8.03
C ASP A 85 -9.02 -19.30 -7.83
N ALA A 86 -9.43 -18.45 -6.90
CA ALA A 86 -10.83 -18.05 -6.72
C ALA A 86 -11.40 -17.41 -7.99
N CYS A 87 -10.64 -16.49 -8.63
CA CYS A 87 -11.04 -15.91 -9.90
C CYS A 87 -11.13 -16.96 -11.01
N LYS A 88 -10.15 -17.85 -11.17
CA LYS A 88 -10.21 -18.94 -12.16
C LYS A 88 -11.47 -19.79 -11.96
N LYS A 89 -11.78 -20.12 -10.70
CA LYS A 89 -12.98 -20.89 -10.36
C LYS A 89 -14.27 -20.17 -10.71
N LEU A 90 -14.34 -18.85 -10.45
CA LEU A 90 -15.49 -18.03 -10.84
C LEU A 90 -15.74 -18.06 -12.36
N PHE A 91 -14.67 -17.90 -13.17
CA PHE A 91 -14.77 -17.91 -14.63
C PHE A 91 -15.13 -19.30 -15.16
N GLU A 92 -14.59 -20.37 -14.55
CA GLU A 92 -14.96 -21.76 -14.87
C GLU A 92 -16.45 -21.99 -14.61
N LEU A 93 -16.96 -21.61 -13.44
CA LEU A 93 -18.37 -21.76 -13.06
C LEU A 93 -19.29 -20.94 -13.94
N ALA A 94 -18.85 -19.77 -14.39
CA ALA A 94 -19.57 -18.91 -15.32
C ALA A 94 -19.50 -19.40 -16.77
N ASP A 95 -18.78 -20.48 -17.06
CA ASP A 95 -18.50 -20.93 -18.44
C ASP A 95 -18.01 -19.75 -19.30
N MET A 96 -17.02 -19.06 -18.80
CA MET A 96 -16.34 -17.95 -19.46
C MET A 96 -14.85 -18.22 -19.55
N PRO A 97 -14.19 -17.85 -20.67
CA PRO A 97 -12.76 -17.93 -20.74
C PRO A 97 -12.17 -17.04 -19.63
N TYR A 98 -11.30 -17.62 -18.83
CA TYR A 98 -10.55 -16.84 -17.86
C TYR A 98 -9.81 -15.74 -18.63
N PRO A 99 -10.03 -14.46 -18.34
CA PRO A 99 -9.29 -13.42 -19.00
C PRO A 99 -7.83 -13.61 -18.61
N LEU A 100 -7.12 -14.37 -19.43
CA LEU A 100 -5.69 -14.25 -19.51
C LEU A 100 -5.54 -12.78 -19.91
N GLY A 101 -5.42 -11.90 -18.90
CA GLY A 101 -5.08 -10.52 -19.18
C GLY A 101 -4.01 -10.61 -20.22
N GLU A 102 -4.17 -9.90 -21.35
CA GLU A 102 -3.04 -9.70 -22.24
C GLU A 102 -1.88 -9.60 -21.28
N GLN A 103 -0.96 -10.56 -21.37
CA GLN A 103 0.29 -10.36 -20.67
C GLN A 103 0.63 -8.97 -21.16
N HIS A 104 0.33 -7.96 -20.31
CA HIS A 104 1.09 -6.74 -20.44
C HIS A 104 2.49 -7.28 -20.35
N VAL A 105 3.02 -7.61 -21.53
CA VAL A 105 4.46 -7.76 -21.71
C VAL A 105 4.88 -6.47 -21.11
N LYS A 106 5.33 -6.54 -19.84
CA LYS A 106 5.88 -5.39 -19.16
C LYS A 106 6.95 -5.01 -20.15
N THR A 107 6.58 -4.10 -21.06
CA THR A 107 7.53 -3.48 -21.96
C THR A 107 8.61 -3.14 -21.01
N LYS A 108 9.82 -3.76 -21.16
CA LYS A 108 10.93 -3.51 -20.27
C LYS A 108 10.98 -2.00 -20.19
N ARG A 109 10.34 -1.42 -19.15
CA ARG A 109 10.53 0.00 -18.88
C ARG A 109 12.00 0.03 -18.62
N TYR A 110 12.75 0.63 -19.53
CA TYR A 110 14.14 0.95 -19.28
C TYR A 110 14.08 1.92 -18.11
N TYR A 111 14.18 1.38 -16.90
CA TYR A 111 14.27 2.17 -15.69
C TYR A 111 15.52 3.00 -15.85
N LYS A 112 15.35 4.31 -15.94
CA LYS A 112 16.48 5.22 -15.79
C LYS A 112 16.91 5.07 -14.35
N TYR A 113 18.15 4.72 -14.12
CA TYR A 113 18.72 4.79 -12.78
C TYR A 113 18.48 6.20 -12.24
N PRO A 114 18.09 6.33 -10.96
CA PRO A 114 17.92 7.64 -10.36
C PRO A 114 19.25 8.41 -10.47
N LYS A 115 19.14 9.71 -10.74
CA LYS A 115 20.30 10.61 -10.85
C LYS A 115 20.25 11.58 -9.70
N GLU A 116 21.39 11.76 -9.05
CA GLU A 116 21.57 12.85 -8.12
C GLU A 116 21.31 14.20 -8.81
N ILE A 117 20.68 15.12 -8.07
CA ILE A 117 20.48 16.48 -8.52
C ILE A 117 21.68 17.31 -8.10
N GLU A 118 22.30 17.99 -9.05
CA GLU A 118 23.30 19.01 -8.74
C GLU A 118 22.63 20.13 -7.96
N CYS A 119 23.21 20.47 -6.82
CA CYS A 119 22.67 21.46 -5.92
C CYS A 119 23.76 22.45 -5.52
N ALA A 120 23.80 23.60 -6.21
CA ALA A 120 24.71 24.71 -5.88
C ALA A 120 24.14 25.66 -4.82
N ASP A 121 22.81 25.72 -4.67
CA ASP A 121 22.09 26.57 -3.73
C ASP A 121 21.07 25.78 -2.93
N LYS A 122 20.95 26.02 -1.63
CA LYS A 122 19.97 25.44 -0.72
C LYS A 122 19.16 26.48 0.05
N SER A 123 19.21 27.73 -0.35
CA SER A 123 18.62 28.84 0.38
C SER A 123 17.11 28.68 0.63
N ALA A 124 16.34 28.24 -0.37
CA ALA A 124 14.90 28.03 -0.23
C ALA A 124 14.58 26.86 0.69
N VAL A 125 15.38 25.78 0.61
CA VAL A 125 15.26 24.60 1.45
C VAL A 125 15.58 24.94 2.91
N TYR A 126 16.70 25.62 3.17
CA TYR A 126 17.07 26.04 4.52
C TYR A 126 16.03 26.95 5.15
N LYS A 127 15.53 27.92 4.38
CA LYS A 127 14.47 28.84 4.83
C LYS A 127 13.19 28.08 5.20
N TYR A 128 12.81 27.06 4.42
CA TYR A 128 11.63 26.25 4.69
C TYR A 128 11.83 25.35 5.91
N LEU A 129 13.01 24.72 6.05
CA LEU A 129 13.33 23.83 7.16
C LEU A 129 13.46 24.62 8.48
N ALA A 130 14.03 25.83 8.45
CA ALA A 130 14.08 26.71 9.62
C ALA A 130 12.70 27.05 10.21
N GLN A 131 11.66 27.18 9.36
CA GLN A 131 10.26 27.35 9.81
C GLN A 131 9.71 26.12 10.55
N ARG A 132 10.39 24.99 10.44
CA ARG A 132 10.07 23.71 11.10
C ARG A 132 11.06 23.37 12.21
N HIS A 133 11.89 24.34 12.59
CA HIS A 133 12.95 24.18 13.59
C HIS A 133 13.97 23.07 13.24
N ILE A 134 14.20 22.84 11.94
CA ILE A 134 15.24 21.94 11.43
C ILE A 134 16.39 22.79 10.94
N SER A 135 17.59 22.55 11.47
CA SER A 135 18.80 23.30 11.15
C SER A 135 19.39 22.92 9.78
N GLU A 136 20.22 23.82 9.24
CA GLU A 136 21.02 23.54 8.04
C GLU A 136 21.92 22.32 8.22
N ARG A 137 22.50 22.16 9.44
CA ARG A 137 23.33 21.02 9.79
C ARG A 137 22.58 19.68 9.61
N THR A 138 21.33 19.60 10.07
CA THR A 138 20.51 18.40 9.92
C THR A 138 20.13 18.17 8.46
N ALA A 139 19.84 19.23 7.71
CA ALA A 139 19.57 19.14 6.27
C ALA A 139 20.78 18.63 5.50
N ASP A 140 21.98 19.07 5.83
CA ASP A 140 23.22 18.63 5.20
C ASP A 140 23.58 17.20 5.60
N TYR A 141 23.40 16.86 6.86
CA TYR A 141 23.60 15.47 7.35
C TYR A 141 22.72 14.47 6.60
N LEU A 142 21.46 14.83 6.30
CA LEU A 142 20.51 14.00 5.57
C LEU A 142 20.64 14.10 4.05
N ASP A 143 21.60 14.87 3.52
CA ASP A 143 21.75 15.17 2.09
C ASP A 143 20.45 15.69 1.46
N ILE A 144 19.69 16.53 2.19
CA ILE A 144 18.52 17.20 1.64
C ILE A 144 19.02 18.30 0.71
N ARG A 145 18.64 18.18 -0.59
CA ARG A 145 19.08 19.10 -1.63
C ARG A 145 17.93 19.98 -2.12
N GLN A 146 18.25 20.91 -3.00
CA GLN A 146 17.32 21.81 -3.66
C GLN A 146 17.40 21.59 -5.17
N ASP A 147 16.25 21.47 -5.85
CA ASP A 147 16.22 21.51 -7.30
C ASP A 147 16.23 22.96 -7.85
N ASP A 148 16.27 23.11 -9.17
CA ASP A 148 16.25 24.39 -9.89
C ASP A 148 14.97 25.21 -9.65
N ARG A 149 13.91 24.59 -9.13
CA ARG A 149 12.62 25.21 -8.79
C ARG A 149 12.47 25.53 -7.31
N GLY A 150 13.49 25.27 -6.51
CA GLY A 150 13.48 25.49 -5.08
C GLY A 150 12.71 24.44 -4.28
N ASN A 151 12.50 23.24 -4.82
CA ASN A 151 11.87 22.15 -4.09
C ASN A 151 12.91 21.40 -3.24
N LEU A 152 12.46 20.81 -2.13
CA LEU A 152 13.26 19.83 -1.40
C LEU A 152 13.45 18.58 -2.25
N VAL A 153 14.67 18.06 -2.23
CA VAL A 153 15.06 16.81 -2.88
C VAL A 153 15.58 15.86 -1.81
N PHE A 154 14.95 14.70 -1.68
CA PHE A 154 15.33 13.63 -0.78
C PHE A 154 15.94 12.50 -1.58
N ASN A 155 17.21 12.21 -1.34
CA ASN A 155 17.92 11.09 -1.93
C ASN A 155 17.77 9.88 -1.02
N TYR A 156 17.33 8.76 -1.57
CA TYR A 156 17.22 7.48 -0.90
C TYR A 156 18.37 6.60 -1.32
N TYR A 157 19.13 6.17 -0.35
CA TYR A 157 20.25 5.25 -0.55
C TYR A 157 19.96 3.92 0.12
N ASP A 158 20.43 2.82 -0.47
CA ASP A 158 20.44 1.54 0.20
C ASP A 158 21.55 1.46 1.27
N GLU A 159 21.67 0.35 1.96
CA GLU A 159 22.68 0.10 2.98
C GLU A 159 24.13 0.16 2.47
N ASN A 160 24.33 0.13 1.16
CA ASN A 160 25.64 0.19 0.48
C ASN A 160 25.91 1.57 -0.15
N ASP A 161 25.18 2.60 0.25
CA ASP A 161 25.24 3.97 -0.29
C ASP A 161 24.92 4.07 -1.80
N VAL A 162 24.15 3.12 -2.37
CA VAL A 162 23.69 3.21 -3.74
C VAL A 162 22.39 4.00 -3.81
N LEU A 163 22.33 5.04 -4.63
CA LEU A 163 21.14 5.85 -4.85
C LEU A 163 20.05 5.01 -5.53
N THR A 164 18.90 4.82 -4.86
CA THR A 164 17.79 3.98 -5.30
C THR A 164 16.56 4.77 -5.71
N MET A 165 16.34 5.95 -5.11
CA MET A 165 15.19 6.78 -5.42
C MET A 165 15.50 8.25 -5.14
N VAL A 166 14.92 9.14 -5.93
CA VAL A 166 14.92 10.60 -5.69
C VAL A 166 13.48 11.07 -5.58
N LYS A 167 13.16 11.71 -4.46
CA LYS A 167 11.82 12.21 -4.14
C LYS A 167 11.84 13.70 -3.94
N TYR A 168 10.81 14.38 -4.41
CA TYR A 168 10.67 15.82 -4.35
C TYR A 168 9.49 16.25 -3.50
N ARG A 169 9.62 17.42 -2.90
CA ARG A 169 8.54 18.08 -2.16
C ARG A 169 8.65 19.60 -2.32
N PRO A 170 7.55 20.35 -2.54
CA PRO A 170 7.62 21.80 -2.54
C PRO A 170 8.12 22.35 -1.19
N ALA A 171 9.09 23.28 -1.22
CA ALA A 171 9.57 24.01 -0.04
C ALA A 171 8.60 25.14 0.37
N ARG A 172 7.31 24.81 0.45
CA ARG A 172 6.23 25.74 0.80
C ARG A 172 5.00 24.98 1.32
N LYS A 173 4.03 25.71 1.84
CA LYS A 173 2.73 25.14 2.18
C LYS A 173 2.04 24.60 0.91
N ILE A 174 1.57 23.34 0.98
CA ILE A 174 0.84 22.66 -0.09
C ILE A 174 -0.56 23.24 -0.20
N ARG A 175 -1.03 23.52 -1.41
CA ARG A 175 -2.40 23.96 -1.67
C ARG A 175 -3.34 22.75 -1.76
N HIS A 176 -4.63 23.00 -1.52
CA HIS A 176 -5.64 21.94 -1.66
C HIS A 176 -5.64 21.41 -3.11
N GLY A 177 -5.61 20.07 -3.25
CA GLY A 177 -5.58 19.38 -4.55
C GLY A 177 -4.20 19.31 -5.22
N GLU A 178 -3.15 19.88 -4.60
CA GLU A 178 -1.78 19.82 -5.11
C GLU A 178 -1.05 18.57 -4.57
N ALA A 179 -0.20 17.97 -5.42
CA ALA A 179 0.63 16.83 -5.01
C ALA A 179 1.59 17.25 -3.89
N LYS A 180 1.57 16.52 -2.77
CA LYS A 180 2.43 16.75 -1.61
C LYS A 180 3.89 16.41 -1.92
N ASN A 181 4.11 15.37 -2.71
CA ASN A 181 5.43 14.89 -3.13
C ASN A 181 5.33 14.09 -4.44
N TRP A 182 6.44 13.90 -5.12
CA TRP A 182 6.56 13.05 -6.32
C TRP A 182 7.95 12.46 -6.42
N CYS A 183 8.10 11.34 -7.12
CA CYS A 183 9.39 10.73 -7.39
C CYS A 183 9.97 11.21 -8.73
N GLN A 184 11.26 11.02 -8.93
CA GLN A 184 11.94 11.35 -10.17
C GLN A 184 11.29 10.60 -11.35
N PRO A 185 10.86 11.28 -12.42
CA PRO A 185 10.19 10.65 -13.55
C PRO A 185 11.05 9.59 -14.22
N GLY A 186 10.49 8.39 -14.40
CA GLY A 186 11.14 7.27 -15.09
C GLY A 186 12.25 6.58 -14.32
N ALA A 187 12.46 6.92 -13.04
CA ALA A 187 13.32 6.18 -12.13
C ALA A 187 12.57 5.01 -11.49
N ASP A 188 13.28 3.98 -11.10
CA ASP A 188 12.75 2.93 -10.24
C ASP A 188 12.42 3.54 -8.86
N THR A 189 11.31 3.09 -8.28
CA THR A 189 10.85 3.55 -6.97
C THR A 189 10.85 2.38 -5.98
N THR A 190 11.98 1.71 -5.83
CA THR A 190 12.12 0.67 -4.82
C THR A 190 11.83 1.27 -3.45
N PRO A 191 10.87 0.74 -2.70
CA PRO A 191 10.39 1.34 -1.46
C PRO A 191 11.32 1.04 -0.28
N LEU A 192 12.53 1.59 -0.33
CA LEU A 192 13.49 1.58 0.79
C LEU A 192 13.19 2.70 1.78
N LEU A 193 13.67 2.56 3.00
CA LEU A 193 13.51 3.59 4.03
C LEU A 193 14.48 4.77 3.78
N PHE A 194 14.01 6.00 3.98
CA PHE A 194 14.86 7.18 3.91
C PHE A 194 15.88 7.17 5.05
N ASN A 195 17.14 7.51 4.77
CA ASN A 195 18.27 7.56 5.70
C ASN A 195 18.76 6.19 6.19
N MET A 196 18.37 5.06 5.55
CA MET A 196 18.78 3.71 6.03
C MET A 196 20.28 3.46 5.94
N ASN A 197 20.99 4.15 5.05
CA ASN A 197 22.44 4.01 4.87
C ASN A 197 23.28 4.58 6.03
N ARG A 198 22.68 5.36 6.97
CA ARG A 198 23.38 6.00 8.10
C ARG A 198 23.02 5.43 9.45
N ILE A 199 22.32 4.31 9.46
CA ILE A 199 21.75 3.73 10.68
C ILE A 199 22.73 2.75 11.34
N ASN A 200 22.82 2.85 12.68
CA ASN A 200 23.59 1.91 13.50
C ASN A 200 22.66 0.80 14.01
N PRO A 201 22.85 -0.48 13.61
CA PRO A 201 21.99 -1.58 14.05
C PRO A 201 22.11 -1.92 15.55
N GLU A 202 23.14 -1.45 16.23
CA GLU A 202 23.30 -1.64 17.68
C GLU A 202 22.40 -0.72 18.52
N GLN A 203 21.76 0.28 17.90
CA GLN A 203 20.87 1.23 18.57
C GLN A 203 19.41 0.98 18.21
N PRO A 204 18.45 1.33 19.08
CA PRO A 204 17.04 1.29 18.73
C PRO A 204 16.74 2.11 17.47
N LEU A 205 15.98 1.53 16.54
CA LEU A 205 15.57 2.20 15.32
C LEU A 205 14.26 2.98 15.54
N LEU A 206 14.21 4.23 15.10
CA LEU A 206 12.98 5.01 15.04
C LEU A 206 12.49 5.08 13.57
N ILE A 207 11.26 4.68 13.32
CA ILE A 207 10.61 4.76 12.01
C ILE A 207 9.53 5.85 12.05
N CYS A 208 9.69 6.89 11.22
CA CYS A 208 8.78 8.03 11.11
C CYS A 208 7.91 7.94 9.84
N SER A 209 6.78 8.68 9.82
CA SER A 209 5.85 8.73 8.68
C SER A 209 6.41 9.44 7.45
N GLY A 210 7.33 10.37 7.61
CA GLY A 210 7.86 11.16 6.50
C GLY A 210 9.27 11.68 6.72
N GLU A 211 9.90 12.14 5.62
CA GLU A 211 11.28 12.60 5.63
C GLU A 211 11.51 13.81 6.56
N LEU A 212 10.51 14.69 6.67
CA LEU A 212 10.59 15.85 7.55
C LEU A 212 10.44 15.46 9.04
N ASP A 213 9.69 14.39 9.33
CA ASP A 213 9.53 13.85 10.68
C ASP A 213 10.82 13.15 11.11
N CYS A 214 11.45 12.41 10.20
CA CYS A 214 12.79 11.86 10.39
C CYS A 214 13.82 12.98 10.66
N ALA A 215 13.80 14.05 9.86
CA ALA A 215 14.68 15.20 10.06
C ALA A 215 14.44 15.89 11.41
N ALA A 216 13.19 16.03 11.85
CA ALA A 216 12.84 16.60 13.14
C ALA A 216 13.30 15.69 14.30
N ALA A 217 13.19 14.36 14.16
CA ALA A 217 13.70 13.42 15.14
C ALA A 217 15.23 13.51 15.32
N ILE A 218 15.96 13.63 14.20
CA ILE A 218 17.42 13.80 14.20
C ILE A 218 17.81 15.15 14.83
N GLU A 219 17.10 16.23 14.48
CA GLU A 219 17.30 17.54 15.09
C GLU A 219 17.08 17.53 16.60
N ALA A 220 16.12 16.74 17.07
CA ALA A 220 15.84 16.53 18.50
C ALA A 220 16.85 15.60 19.20
N GLY A 221 17.84 15.07 18.49
CA GLY A 221 18.91 14.23 19.04
C GLY A 221 18.73 12.74 18.86
N TRP A 222 17.67 12.28 18.18
CA TRP A 222 17.48 10.87 17.83
C TRP A 222 18.16 10.55 16.49
N SER A 223 19.46 10.27 16.52
CA SER A 223 20.27 10.08 15.32
C SER A 223 19.90 8.82 14.53
N ASN A 224 19.33 7.78 15.18
CA ASN A 224 18.99 6.49 14.56
C ASN A 224 17.54 6.47 14.05
N ALA A 225 17.20 7.40 13.17
CA ALA A 225 15.86 7.59 12.62
C ALA A 225 15.82 7.41 11.11
N VAL A 226 14.76 6.77 10.64
CA VAL A 226 14.41 6.59 9.22
C VAL A 226 12.97 7.03 8.96
N SER A 227 12.59 7.18 7.70
CA SER A 227 11.17 7.34 7.38
C SER A 227 10.70 6.40 6.28
N ILE A 228 9.39 6.12 6.28
CA ILE A 228 8.75 5.34 5.23
C ILE A 228 8.70 6.12 3.90
N PRO A 229 8.81 5.42 2.74
CA PRO A 229 9.03 6.11 1.47
C PRO A 229 7.76 6.70 0.84
N LEU A 230 6.62 6.01 0.90
CA LEU A 230 5.46 6.28 0.03
C LEU A 230 4.15 6.52 0.81
N GLY A 231 4.26 6.96 2.07
CA GLY A 231 3.12 7.25 2.95
C GLY A 231 2.53 6.02 3.63
N ASP A 232 1.72 6.24 4.66
CA ASP A 232 1.29 5.25 5.65
C ASP A 232 0.44 4.10 5.09
N GLY A 233 -0.20 4.31 3.94
CA GLY A 233 -1.02 3.29 3.27
C GLY A 233 -0.22 2.26 2.47
N ASN A 234 1.09 2.45 2.28
CA ASN A 234 1.94 1.52 1.54
C ASN A 234 2.90 0.79 2.50
N VAL A 235 2.65 -0.49 2.72
CA VAL A 235 3.46 -1.35 3.60
C VAL A 235 4.44 -2.25 2.84
N GLU A 236 4.63 -2.04 1.54
CA GLU A 236 5.53 -2.87 0.73
C GLU A 236 6.99 -2.75 1.17
N TRP A 237 7.38 -1.62 1.73
CA TRP A 237 8.69 -1.40 2.34
C TRP A 237 9.01 -2.41 3.45
N CYS A 238 8.02 -2.86 4.23
CA CYS A 238 8.22 -3.88 5.27
C CYS A 238 8.76 -5.18 4.69
N LYS A 239 8.29 -5.56 3.49
CA LYS A 239 8.75 -6.78 2.82
C LYS A 239 10.14 -6.60 2.20
N VAL A 240 10.36 -5.43 1.58
CA VAL A 240 11.62 -5.13 0.91
C VAL A 240 12.76 -4.94 1.90
N CYS A 241 12.49 -4.32 3.05
CA CYS A 241 13.47 -4.05 4.10
C CYS A 241 13.48 -5.12 5.21
N TYR A 242 12.80 -6.27 5.04
CA TYR A 242 12.61 -7.23 6.12
C TYR A 242 13.94 -7.68 6.75
N ASP A 243 14.88 -8.19 5.93
CA ASP A 243 16.18 -8.71 6.41
C ASP A 243 17.01 -7.60 7.07
N TRP A 244 16.88 -6.36 6.59
CA TRP A 244 17.55 -5.21 7.21
C TRP A 244 16.91 -4.84 8.55
N LEU A 245 15.58 -4.94 8.68
CA LEU A 245 14.86 -4.66 9.93
C LEU A 245 15.16 -5.70 11.03
N GLU A 246 15.38 -6.96 10.65
CA GLU A 246 15.73 -8.05 11.59
C GLU A 246 17.06 -7.82 12.34
N GLN A 247 17.89 -6.88 11.89
CA GLN A 247 19.16 -6.55 12.57
C GLN A 247 18.96 -5.76 13.86
N PHE A 248 17.77 -5.16 14.08
CA PHE A 248 17.51 -4.31 15.23
C PHE A 248 16.86 -5.06 16.38
N SER A 249 17.42 -4.92 17.58
CA SER A 249 16.84 -5.47 18.81
C SER A 249 15.57 -4.74 19.25
N SER A 250 15.36 -3.52 18.79
CA SER A 250 14.21 -2.68 19.14
C SER A 250 13.87 -1.70 18.01
N ILE A 251 12.59 -1.68 17.62
CA ILE A 251 12.05 -0.77 16.62
C ILE A 251 10.92 0.03 17.26
N ILE A 252 10.98 1.34 17.15
CA ILE A 252 9.96 2.28 17.61
C ILE A 252 9.29 2.88 16.37
N ILE A 253 7.97 2.80 16.30
CA ILE A 253 7.19 3.38 15.20
C ILE A 253 6.52 4.64 15.71
N CYS A 254 6.81 5.77 15.05
CA CYS A 254 6.21 7.07 15.32
C CYS A 254 5.40 7.52 14.10
N HIS A 255 4.09 7.36 14.19
CA HIS A 255 3.14 7.81 13.17
C HIS A 255 2.29 8.98 13.70
N ASP A 256 1.79 9.83 12.78
CA ASP A 256 0.84 10.89 13.06
C ASP A 256 -0.55 10.35 13.46
#